data_c97733bc33ea9af4ca9367d5038d4798
#
_entry.id   c97733bc33ea9af4ca9367d5038d4798
#
_cell.length_a   1.000
_cell.length_b   1.000
_cell.length_c   1.000
_cell.angle_alpha   90.00
_cell.angle_beta   90.00
_cell.angle_gamma   90.00
#
_symmetry.space_group_name_H-M   'P 1'
#
loop_
_entity.id
_entity.type
_entity.pdbx_description
1 polymer ?
#
loop_
_entity_poly.entity_id
_entity_poly.type
_entity_poly.pdbx_seq_one_letter_code
_entity_poly.pdbx_strand_id
1 'polypeptide(L)'
;MKNTGSRSIKYPEIPVAQTVVQFCKIKDIQHIVICAGSRNAPLSNGFVKNPFFTTYSVIDERSAAFFAMGVAQQLNNPTAVVCTSGSALLNFYPAVAEAFYSNIPLVIISADRMPHLINIGDGQTIQQKGVFEPHLVDFGYLSPDVIHAVDTLFENPNQNLISPKATQNQIDKKQKEIQKENENQINRVLNHAIQKSGPVHLNVPMEEPLFGMTTSPIKITFNTEPKFYHPNIDFKSFKKQWKKAEKKLILVGVNNPGIIDQQWLDLIDADPSVILMTETTSNLRSSNAVNSIDSLIAPLEWGNHLFFKTLKPEILLTFGGMVVSKKIKKLLRHHSPQEHWHVDPFRAYDTYYCLTQYFSMTVNSFFSGLLNDYQAPMTNYKSSVLHQYRLQLQKVNTYLRQIPFSDLKAFEIIFSNLPYKIHLQLANSSTVRYAQLFDMPEGAEVFSNRGTSGIDGSTATAVGAALINKNQSLLITGDLSFFYDINGLWNNHIPSNFRVILINNQGGGIFRILPGEKDSPEYDTYFETIHNRDARQISRVFGFHYKVVKTNTGLKWALKKFFKPSRQPKILEIKTPRKINDSILQNFFKAMQMC
;
A
#
# COMPACT_ATOMS: atom_id res chain seq x y z
N MET A 1 26.87 -15.71 -29.79
CA MET A 1 27.71 -14.68 -29.17
C MET A 1 27.23 -13.32 -29.67
N LYS A 2 26.40 -12.60 -28.89
CA LYS A 2 26.02 -11.23 -29.21
C LYS A 2 27.12 -10.35 -28.63
N ASN A 3 27.77 -9.60 -29.51
CA ASN A 3 28.81 -8.62 -29.20
C ASN A 3 28.27 -7.59 -28.19
N THR A 4 28.63 -7.72 -26.90
CA THR A 4 28.37 -6.76 -25.86
C THR A 4 29.44 -5.68 -25.92
N GLY A 5 29.47 -4.90 -27.00
CA GLY A 5 30.16 -3.63 -26.99
C GLY A 5 29.58 -2.80 -25.85
N SER A 6 30.39 -2.30 -24.95
CA SER A 6 29.99 -1.39 -23.88
C SER A 6 29.30 -0.17 -24.49
N ARG A 7 27.98 -0.16 -24.51
CA ARG A 7 27.21 1.02 -24.91
C ARG A 7 27.54 2.12 -23.91
N SER A 8 28.20 3.19 -24.33
CA SER A 8 28.43 4.36 -23.50
C SER A 8 27.10 4.86 -22.93
N ILE A 9 27.06 5.10 -21.62
CA ILE A 9 25.86 5.66 -20.97
C ILE A 9 25.60 7.04 -21.58
N LYS A 10 24.35 7.30 -21.95
CA LYS A 10 23.91 8.59 -22.45
C LYS A 10 23.04 9.30 -21.42
N TYR A 11 23.22 10.59 -21.28
CA TYR A 11 22.51 11.45 -20.35
C TYR A 11 21.69 12.49 -21.11
N PRO A 12 20.56 13.01 -20.57
CA PRO A 12 19.89 14.17 -21.16
C PRO A 12 20.84 15.36 -21.26
N GLU A 13 20.73 16.17 -22.30
CA GLU A 13 21.46 17.44 -22.40
C GLU A 13 20.97 18.47 -21.38
N ILE A 14 19.69 18.42 -21.01
CA ILE A 14 19.08 19.33 -20.04
C ILE A 14 19.62 19.05 -18.65
N PRO A 15 20.32 20.02 -18.02
CA PRO A 15 21.04 19.79 -16.76
C PRO A 15 20.14 19.35 -15.61
N VAL A 16 18.96 19.95 -15.41
CA VAL A 16 18.04 19.58 -14.34
C VAL A 16 17.54 18.15 -14.49
N ALA A 17 17.17 17.72 -15.71
CA ALA A 17 16.76 16.35 -15.96
C ALA A 17 17.90 15.35 -15.70
N GLN A 18 19.09 15.68 -16.15
CA GLN A 18 20.29 14.86 -15.90
C GLN A 18 20.58 14.73 -14.40
N THR A 19 20.44 15.83 -13.65
CA THR A 19 20.65 15.87 -12.20
C THR A 19 19.65 14.94 -11.48
N VAL A 20 18.38 14.99 -11.83
CA VAL A 20 17.35 14.08 -11.25
C VAL A 20 17.71 12.62 -11.50
N VAL A 21 18.06 12.26 -12.74
CA VAL A 21 18.46 10.88 -13.10
C VAL A 21 19.68 10.42 -12.30
N GLN A 22 20.68 11.27 -12.15
CA GLN A 22 21.89 10.93 -11.39
C GLN A 22 21.60 10.76 -9.90
N PHE A 23 20.76 11.62 -9.29
CA PHE A 23 20.39 11.47 -7.89
C PHE A 23 19.56 10.21 -7.64
N CYS A 24 18.64 9.82 -8.54
CA CYS A 24 17.95 8.54 -8.43
C CYS A 24 18.96 7.37 -8.39
N LYS A 25 20.02 7.42 -9.21
CA LYS A 25 21.09 6.42 -9.17
C LYS A 25 21.89 6.47 -7.85
N ILE A 26 22.28 7.65 -7.38
CA ILE A 26 23.02 7.84 -6.12
C ILE A 26 22.24 7.31 -4.92
N LYS A 27 20.89 7.48 -4.91
CA LYS A 27 20.01 7.05 -3.83
C LYS A 27 19.47 5.62 -4.01
N ASP A 28 20.02 4.85 -4.94
CA ASP A 28 19.65 3.46 -5.24
C ASP A 28 18.16 3.27 -5.59
N ILE A 29 17.55 4.25 -6.28
CA ILE A 29 16.19 4.18 -6.78
C ILE A 29 16.23 3.53 -8.15
N GLN A 30 16.20 2.20 -8.19
CA GLN A 30 16.44 1.41 -9.41
C GLN A 30 15.21 1.23 -10.29
N HIS A 31 14.01 1.21 -9.71
CA HIS A 31 12.76 0.92 -10.41
C HIS A 31 12.03 2.21 -10.79
N ILE A 32 11.80 2.39 -12.09
CA ILE A 32 11.20 3.61 -12.66
C ILE A 32 9.99 3.24 -13.52
N VAL A 33 8.82 3.69 -13.14
CA VAL A 33 7.58 3.56 -13.93
C VAL A 33 7.40 4.83 -14.76
N ILE A 34 7.21 4.68 -16.05
CA ILE A 34 7.17 5.80 -17.02
C ILE A 34 5.83 5.81 -17.72
N CYS A 35 5.09 6.93 -17.59
CA CYS A 35 3.94 7.25 -18.42
C CYS A 35 4.39 8.00 -19.66
N ALA A 36 3.81 7.67 -20.82
CA ALA A 36 4.17 8.28 -22.09
C ALA A 36 3.80 9.77 -22.13
N GLY A 37 4.72 10.61 -22.63
CA GLY A 37 4.49 12.04 -22.83
C GLY A 37 5.70 12.71 -23.46
N SER A 38 5.50 13.82 -24.16
CA SER A 38 6.59 14.55 -24.83
C SER A 38 7.43 15.35 -23.85
N ARG A 39 6.79 16.03 -22.86
CA ARG A 39 7.52 16.91 -21.94
C ARG A 39 8.46 16.14 -21.01
N ASN A 40 8.14 14.91 -20.65
CA ASN A 40 9.03 14.07 -19.85
C ASN A 40 10.09 13.30 -20.67
N ALA A 41 10.24 13.56 -21.97
CA ALA A 41 11.21 12.85 -22.83
C ALA A 41 12.66 12.90 -22.30
N PRO A 42 13.19 14.02 -21.76
CA PRO A 42 14.53 14.05 -21.19
C PRO A 42 14.70 13.06 -20.03
N LEU A 43 13.74 13.04 -19.10
CA LEU A 43 13.72 12.12 -17.95
C LEU A 43 13.61 10.67 -18.43
N SER A 44 12.64 10.39 -19.30
CA SER A 44 12.40 9.04 -19.86
C SER A 44 13.64 8.49 -20.57
N ASN A 45 14.26 9.30 -21.45
CA ASN A 45 15.48 8.91 -22.15
C ASN A 45 16.66 8.70 -21.18
N GLY A 46 16.79 9.55 -20.18
CA GLY A 46 17.84 9.43 -19.17
C GLY A 46 17.74 8.13 -18.38
N PHE A 47 16.54 7.74 -17.98
CA PHE A 47 16.32 6.48 -17.28
C PHE A 47 16.46 5.26 -18.19
N VAL A 48 15.82 5.24 -19.35
CA VAL A 48 15.79 4.08 -20.27
C VAL A 48 17.18 3.77 -20.86
N LYS A 49 18.01 4.78 -21.11
CA LYS A 49 19.35 4.60 -21.71
C LYS A 49 20.45 4.31 -20.68
N ASN A 50 20.12 4.30 -19.40
CA ASN A 50 21.08 3.98 -18.34
C ASN A 50 20.78 2.56 -17.78
N PRO A 51 21.69 1.58 -17.95
CA PRO A 51 21.48 0.19 -17.56
C PRO A 51 21.35 -0.05 -16.04
N PHE A 52 21.59 0.98 -15.22
CA PHE A 52 21.34 0.91 -13.78
C PHE A 52 19.86 0.76 -13.47
N PHE A 53 18.97 1.33 -14.29
CA PHE A 53 17.54 1.37 -14.03
C PHE A 53 16.78 0.22 -14.68
N THR A 54 15.79 -0.28 -13.96
CA THR A 54 14.75 -1.16 -14.49
C THR A 54 13.52 -0.30 -14.77
N THR A 55 13.15 -0.15 -16.04
CA THR A 55 12.08 0.75 -16.46
C THR A 55 10.84 -0.01 -16.89
N TYR A 56 9.66 0.52 -16.51
CA TYR A 56 8.35 -0.03 -16.85
C TYR A 56 7.50 1.01 -17.56
N SER A 57 6.96 0.66 -18.73
CA SER A 57 6.01 1.53 -19.44
C SER A 57 4.59 1.16 -19.04
N VAL A 58 3.86 2.13 -18.44
CA VAL A 58 2.45 2.00 -18.05
C VAL A 58 1.72 3.24 -18.54
N ILE A 59 0.68 3.06 -19.34
CA ILE A 59 0.04 4.16 -20.09
C ILE A 59 -0.89 4.99 -19.20
N ASP A 60 -1.79 4.34 -18.47
CA ASP A 60 -2.74 5.00 -17.56
C ASP A 60 -2.00 5.47 -16.30
N GLU A 61 -1.94 6.77 -16.07
CA GLU A 61 -1.18 7.37 -14.99
C GLU A 61 -1.67 6.92 -13.61
N ARG A 62 -2.98 6.80 -13.40
CA ARG A 62 -3.52 6.30 -12.14
C ARG A 62 -3.02 4.88 -11.86
N SER A 63 -3.11 4.01 -12.85
CA SER A 63 -2.61 2.64 -12.74
C SER A 63 -1.09 2.60 -12.60
N ALA A 64 -0.35 3.49 -13.26
CA ALA A 64 1.10 3.60 -13.16
C ALA A 64 1.57 3.93 -11.74
N ALA A 65 0.89 4.89 -11.09
CA ALA A 65 1.24 5.28 -9.73
C ALA A 65 0.96 4.15 -8.71
N PHE A 66 -0.17 3.45 -8.83
CA PHE A 66 -0.46 2.27 -8.00
C PHE A 66 0.48 1.10 -8.31
N PHE A 67 0.86 0.90 -9.56
CA PHE A 67 1.85 -0.09 -9.95
C PHE A 67 3.21 0.22 -9.30
N ALA A 68 3.69 1.46 -9.39
CA ALA A 68 4.92 1.89 -8.74
C ALA A 68 4.85 1.73 -7.21
N MET A 69 3.70 2.04 -6.60
CA MET A 69 3.44 1.81 -5.19
C MET A 69 3.53 0.32 -4.82
N GLY A 70 2.99 -0.58 -5.66
CA GLY A 70 3.11 -2.03 -5.47
C GLY A 70 4.56 -2.52 -5.53
N VAL A 71 5.37 -1.99 -6.43
CA VAL A 71 6.82 -2.24 -6.51
C VAL A 71 7.51 -1.75 -5.23
N ALA A 72 7.27 -0.50 -4.82
CA ALA A 72 7.86 0.08 -3.61
C ALA A 72 7.47 -0.68 -2.33
N GLN A 73 6.21 -1.14 -2.24
CA GLN A 73 5.70 -1.95 -1.13
C GLN A 73 6.51 -3.23 -0.93
N GLN A 74 6.85 -3.92 -2.03
CA GLN A 74 7.59 -5.19 -1.94
C GLN A 74 9.08 -5.00 -1.73
N LEU A 75 9.66 -3.93 -2.26
CA LEU A 75 11.07 -3.61 -2.09
C LEU A 75 11.38 -2.98 -0.72
N ASN A 76 10.37 -2.38 -0.10
CA ASN A 76 10.56 -1.49 1.05
C ASN A 76 11.63 -0.40 0.77
N ASN A 77 11.68 0.04 -0.48
CA ASN A 77 12.63 1.01 -1.01
C ASN A 77 11.92 1.95 -2.01
N PRO A 78 12.35 3.20 -2.19
CA PRO A 78 11.70 4.12 -3.10
C PRO A 78 11.62 3.60 -4.55
N THR A 79 10.45 3.78 -5.14
CA THR A 79 10.20 3.54 -6.57
C THR A 79 9.71 4.84 -7.20
N ALA A 80 10.25 5.21 -8.36
CA ALA A 80 9.85 6.42 -9.04
C ALA A 80 8.75 6.18 -10.08
N VAL A 81 7.84 7.16 -10.20
CA VAL A 81 6.86 7.24 -11.28
C VAL A 81 7.00 8.59 -11.99
N VAL A 82 7.09 8.56 -13.32
CA VAL A 82 7.41 9.72 -14.17
C VAL A 82 6.23 10.00 -15.09
N CYS A 83 5.77 11.26 -15.16
CA CYS A 83 4.74 11.70 -16.09
C CYS A 83 5.09 13.03 -16.77
N THR A 84 4.31 13.35 -17.80
CA THR A 84 4.30 14.66 -18.45
C THR A 84 3.58 15.71 -17.59
N SER A 85 3.51 16.95 -18.05
CA SER A 85 2.80 18.04 -17.37
C SER A 85 1.28 17.92 -17.51
N GLY A 86 0.55 18.67 -16.68
CA GLY A 86 -0.89 18.82 -16.78
C GLY A 86 -1.67 17.73 -16.05
N SER A 87 -2.80 17.30 -16.62
CA SER A 87 -3.72 16.33 -15.97
C SER A 87 -3.10 14.96 -15.70
N ALA A 88 -2.04 14.58 -16.39
CA ALA A 88 -1.27 13.37 -16.14
C ALA A 88 -0.85 13.27 -14.65
N LEU A 89 -0.30 14.38 -14.11
CA LEU A 89 0.10 14.47 -12.71
C LEU A 89 -1.07 14.26 -11.75
N LEU A 90 -2.25 14.83 -12.04
CA LEU A 90 -3.42 14.73 -11.17
C LEU A 90 -3.93 13.29 -11.02
N ASN A 91 -3.73 12.45 -12.04
CA ASN A 91 -4.12 11.05 -12.00
C ASN A 91 -3.29 10.22 -11.00
N PHE A 92 -2.15 10.69 -10.55
CA PHE A 92 -1.35 10.02 -9.52
C PHE A 92 -1.95 10.16 -8.11
N TYR A 93 -2.83 11.14 -7.87
CA TYR A 93 -3.25 11.53 -6.52
C TYR A 93 -3.83 10.39 -5.68
N PRO A 94 -4.71 9.51 -6.20
CA PRO A 94 -5.21 8.39 -5.38
C PRO A 94 -4.10 7.49 -4.82
N ALA A 95 -3.09 7.19 -5.64
CA ALA A 95 -1.93 6.39 -5.20
C ALA A 95 -1.02 7.15 -4.23
N VAL A 96 -0.84 8.46 -4.43
CA VAL A 96 -0.07 9.33 -3.52
C VAL A 96 -0.72 9.35 -2.14
N ALA A 97 -2.04 9.54 -2.06
CA ALA A 97 -2.76 9.51 -0.80
C ALA A 97 -2.66 8.14 -0.11
N GLU A 98 -2.84 7.04 -0.86
CA GLU A 98 -2.69 5.68 -0.31
C GLU A 98 -1.26 5.45 0.20
N ALA A 99 -0.24 5.81 -0.56
CA ALA A 99 1.17 5.69 -0.18
C ALA A 99 1.50 6.50 1.08
N PHE A 100 0.91 7.70 1.22
CA PHE A 100 1.09 8.55 2.40
C PHE A 100 0.58 7.86 3.68
N TYR A 101 -0.65 7.36 3.68
CA TYR A 101 -1.24 6.72 4.85
C TYR A 101 -0.71 5.30 5.10
N SER A 102 -0.14 4.64 4.08
CA SER A 102 0.46 3.30 4.18
C SER A 102 1.97 3.32 4.41
N ASN A 103 2.60 4.49 4.55
CA ASN A 103 4.05 4.67 4.71
C ASN A 103 4.84 3.94 3.62
N ILE A 104 4.47 4.15 2.34
CA ILE A 104 5.15 3.55 1.19
C ILE A 104 5.96 4.64 0.47
N PRO A 105 7.27 4.45 0.26
CA PRO A 105 8.14 5.45 -0.37
C PRO A 105 7.91 5.49 -1.87
N LEU A 106 7.10 6.45 -2.34
CA LEU A 106 6.80 6.69 -3.75
C LEU A 106 7.41 8.01 -4.20
N VAL A 107 8.24 8.00 -5.24
CA VAL A 107 8.88 9.20 -5.78
C VAL A 107 8.15 9.63 -7.05
N ILE A 108 7.39 10.71 -6.96
CA ILE A 108 6.70 11.31 -8.10
C ILE A 108 7.65 12.29 -8.79
N ILE A 109 7.88 12.11 -10.09
CA ILE A 109 8.68 13.00 -10.92
C ILE A 109 7.80 13.51 -12.06
N SER A 110 7.37 14.75 -11.98
CA SER A 110 6.57 15.39 -13.04
C SER A 110 7.42 16.32 -13.87
N ALA A 111 7.37 16.16 -15.18
CA ALA A 111 7.85 17.20 -16.08
C ALA A 111 6.91 18.40 -16.04
N ASP A 112 7.43 19.60 -16.24
CA ASP A 112 6.61 20.81 -16.29
C ASP A 112 7.05 21.76 -17.42
N ARG A 113 6.17 22.70 -17.74
CA ARG A 113 6.48 23.85 -18.59
C ARG A 113 7.32 24.86 -17.84
N MET A 114 7.95 25.75 -18.57
CA MET A 114 8.66 26.88 -17.99
C MET A 114 7.69 27.77 -17.19
N PRO A 115 8.11 28.36 -16.05
CA PRO A 115 7.22 29.13 -15.17
C PRO A 115 6.43 30.25 -15.87
N HIS A 116 7.01 30.88 -16.89
CA HIS A 116 6.36 31.96 -17.61
C HIS A 116 5.28 31.50 -18.62
N LEU A 117 5.19 30.18 -18.89
CA LEU A 117 4.15 29.56 -19.71
C LEU A 117 2.95 29.07 -18.89
N ILE A 118 3.04 29.10 -17.57
CA ILE A 118 1.95 28.69 -16.69
C ILE A 118 0.97 29.87 -16.49
N ASN A 119 -0.34 29.62 -16.56
CA ASN A 119 -1.42 30.60 -16.42
C ASN A 119 -1.60 31.60 -17.60
N ILE A 120 -0.98 31.33 -18.73
CA ILE A 120 -1.20 32.15 -19.96
C ILE A 120 -2.09 31.47 -20.98
N GLY A 121 -2.66 30.30 -20.67
CA GLY A 121 -3.48 29.51 -21.58
C GLY A 121 -2.70 28.57 -22.49
N ASP A 122 -1.42 28.30 -22.19
CA ASP A 122 -0.65 27.29 -22.92
C ASP A 122 -1.17 25.86 -22.67
N GLY A 123 -1.02 24.99 -23.69
CA GLY A 123 -1.54 23.62 -23.63
C GLY A 123 -0.86 22.75 -22.58
N GLN A 124 -1.61 21.89 -21.92
CA GLN A 124 -1.13 20.95 -20.90
C GLN A 124 -0.38 21.63 -19.74
N THR A 125 -0.85 22.78 -19.27
CA THR A 125 -0.36 23.48 -18.09
C THR A 125 -1.38 23.47 -16.98
N ILE A 126 -0.93 23.28 -15.75
CA ILE A 126 -1.69 23.45 -14.50
C ILE A 126 -0.74 23.97 -13.42
N GLN A 127 -1.29 24.41 -12.29
CA GLN A 127 -0.50 24.70 -11.10
C GLN A 127 -0.03 23.37 -10.48
N GLN A 128 1.22 22.95 -10.79
CA GLN A 128 1.75 21.67 -10.28
C GLN A 128 2.36 21.81 -8.87
N LYS A 129 2.75 23.02 -8.49
CA LYS A 129 3.31 23.28 -7.16
C LYS A 129 2.25 23.06 -6.08
N GLY A 130 2.55 22.21 -5.09
CA GLY A 130 1.67 21.93 -3.95
C GLY A 130 0.44 21.07 -4.28
N VAL A 131 0.33 20.52 -5.50
CA VAL A 131 -0.88 19.81 -5.98
C VAL A 131 -1.27 18.61 -5.13
N PHE A 132 -0.31 17.97 -4.44
CA PHE A 132 -0.55 16.80 -3.59
C PHE A 132 -0.57 17.11 -2.08
N GLU A 133 -0.40 18.36 -1.69
CA GLU A 133 -0.52 18.70 -0.27
C GLU A 133 -1.96 18.48 0.23
N PRO A 134 -2.15 17.91 1.43
CA PRO A 134 -1.18 17.58 2.49
C PRO A 134 -0.63 16.15 2.47
N HIS A 135 -0.70 15.42 1.36
CA HIS A 135 -0.39 13.98 1.27
C HIS A 135 1.03 13.69 0.75
N LEU A 136 1.99 14.56 1.09
CA LEU A 136 3.41 14.35 0.83
C LEU A 136 4.22 14.43 2.13
N VAL A 137 5.36 13.72 2.16
CA VAL A 137 6.34 13.92 3.24
C VAL A 137 7.31 15.05 2.90
N ASP A 138 7.52 15.34 1.60
CA ASP A 138 8.29 16.48 1.09
C ASP A 138 8.05 16.71 -0.40
N PHE A 139 8.38 17.91 -0.90
CA PHE A 139 8.39 18.19 -2.33
C PHE A 139 9.52 19.14 -2.71
N GLY A 140 9.96 19.09 -4.00
CA GLY A 140 10.89 20.00 -4.62
C GLY A 140 10.32 20.59 -5.91
N TYR A 141 10.28 21.91 -5.97
CA TYR A 141 9.95 22.63 -7.20
C TYR A 141 11.25 23.17 -7.78
N LEU A 142 11.80 22.45 -8.78
CA LEU A 142 13.14 22.70 -9.27
C LEU A 142 13.18 23.98 -10.12
N SER A 143 14.30 24.67 -10.08
CA SER A 143 14.54 25.83 -10.94
C SER A 143 14.94 25.37 -12.34
N PRO A 144 14.37 25.94 -13.41
CA PRO A 144 14.75 25.63 -14.79
C PRO A 144 16.17 26.11 -15.10
N ASP A 145 16.82 25.44 -16.05
CA ASP A 145 18.15 25.77 -16.49
C ASP A 145 18.17 27.06 -17.33
N VAL A 146 19.28 27.79 -17.30
CA VAL A 146 19.52 28.99 -18.10
C VAL A 146 20.59 28.83 -19.20
N ILE A 147 21.31 27.70 -19.22
CA ILE A 147 22.28 27.37 -20.28
C ILE A 147 21.65 26.52 -21.42
N HIS A 148 20.46 25.98 -21.19
CA HIS A 148 19.71 25.24 -22.17
C HIS A 148 18.75 26.19 -22.91
N ALA A 149 18.73 26.15 -24.24
CA ALA A 149 17.86 27.00 -25.08
C ALA A 149 17.96 28.51 -24.76
N VAL A 150 19.17 29.03 -24.63
CA VAL A 150 19.46 30.43 -24.27
C VAL A 150 18.75 31.42 -25.19
N ASP A 151 18.78 31.17 -26.52
CA ASP A 151 18.14 32.05 -27.52
C ASP A 151 16.62 32.13 -27.29
N THR A 152 15.96 30.99 -27.05
CA THR A 152 14.52 30.94 -26.73
C THR A 152 14.20 31.73 -25.46
N LEU A 153 15.06 31.67 -24.45
CA LEU A 153 14.89 32.46 -23.23
C LEU A 153 15.05 33.97 -23.50
N PHE A 154 16.01 34.34 -24.32
CA PHE A 154 16.22 35.76 -24.66
C PHE A 154 15.08 36.36 -25.52
N GLU A 155 14.48 35.56 -26.35
CA GLU A 155 13.34 35.97 -27.18
C GLU A 155 12.04 36.11 -26.40
N ASN A 156 11.93 35.51 -25.23
CA ASN A 156 10.71 35.53 -24.44
C ASN A 156 10.68 36.71 -23.44
N PRO A 157 9.84 37.73 -23.68
CA PRO A 157 9.80 38.93 -22.85
C PRO A 157 9.26 38.70 -21.44
N ASN A 158 8.56 37.59 -21.22
CA ASN A 158 7.92 37.27 -19.94
C ASN A 158 8.81 36.39 -19.04
N GLN A 159 9.98 35.93 -19.51
CA GLN A 159 10.90 35.18 -18.69
C GLN A 159 11.65 36.09 -17.70
N ASN A 160 11.76 35.70 -16.47
CA ASN A 160 12.45 36.42 -15.41
C ASN A 160 13.71 35.70 -14.90
N LEU A 161 14.19 34.69 -15.63
CA LEU A 161 15.30 33.84 -15.21
C LEU A 161 16.65 34.52 -15.41
N ILE A 162 16.80 35.20 -16.52
CA ILE A 162 18.04 35.87 -16.89
C ILE A 162 17.75 37.10 -17.78
N SER A 163 18.59 38.14 -17.64
CA SER A 163 18.47 39.33 -18.50
C SER A 163 18.81 38.99 -19.95
N PRO A 164 18.04 39.49 -20.95
CA PRO A 164 18.38 39.36 -22.37
C PRO A 164 19.75 39.96 -22.78
N LYS A 165 20.34 40.81 -21.92
CA LYS A 165 21.67 41.41 -22.10
C LYS A 165 22.76 40.71 -21.28
N ALA A 166 22.48 39.52 -20.67
CA ALA A 166 23.42 38.82 -19.85
C ALA A 166 24.63 38.33 -20.67
N THR A 167 25.82 38.52 -20.12
CA THR A 167 27.06 37.96 -20.66
C THR A 167 27.16 36.46 -20.37
N GLN A 168 27.97 35.73 -21.13
CA GLN A 168 28.20 34.29 -20.91
C GLN A 168 28.63 33.99 -19.47
N ASN A 169 29.49 34.82 -18.91
CA ASN A 169 29.92 34.67 -17.50
C ASN A 169 28.75 34.81 -16.49
N GLN A 170 27.78 35.67 -16.80
CA GLN A 170 26.59 35.83 -15.93
C GLN A 170 25.66 34.63 -16.06
N ILE A 171 25.50 34.08 -17.29
CA ILE A 171 24.74 32.85 -17.55
C ILE A 171 25.37 31.69 -16.80
N ASP A 172 26.66 31.49 -16.95
CA ASP A 172 27.39 30.38 -16.30
C ASP A 172 27.35 30.47 -14.77
N LYS A 173 27.46 31.68 -14.23
CA LYS A 173 27.32 31.93 -12.78
C LYS A 173 25.92 31.58 -12.31
N LYS A 174 24.89 32.06 -12.99
CA LYS A 174 23.49 31.80 -12.66
C LYS A 174 23.16 30.30 -12.74
N GLN A 175 23.66 29.59 -13.78
CA GLN A 175 23.48 28.15 -13.90
C GLN A 175 24.13 27.39 -12.73
N LYS A 176 25.30 27.78 -12.26
CA LYS A 176 25.96 27.16 -11.09
C LYS A 176 25.14 27.33 -9.81
N GLU A 177 24.50 28.51 -9.63
CA GLU A 177 23.60 28.77 -8.52
C GLU A 177 22.36 27.87 -8.59
N ILE A 178 21.72 27.77 -9.76
CA ILE A 178 20.57 26.91 -10.04
C ILE A 178 20.93 25.44 -9.81
N GLN A 179 22.06 24.98 -10.33
CA GLN A 179 22.51 23.61 -10.19
C GLN A 179 22.65 23.24 -8.71
N LYS A 180 23.31 24.09 -7.91
CA LYS A 180 23.48 23.89 -6.47
C LYS A 180 22.16 23.85 -5.72
N GLU A 181 21.23 24.75 -6.06
CA GLU A 181 19.89 24.78 -5.46
C GLU A 181 19.11 23.51 -5.78
N ASN A 182 19.10 23.08 -7.06
CA ASN A 182 18.43 21.87 -7.50
C ASN A 182 19.03 20.62 -6.83
N GLU A 183 20.35 20.51 -6.75
CA GLU A 183 21.03 19.42 -6.02
C GLU A 183 20.58 19.35 -4.57
N ASN A 184 20.52 20.48 -3.87
CA ASN A 184 20.06 20.55 -2.48
C ASN A 184 18.61 20.09 -2.34
N GLN A 185 17.71 20.59 -3.19
CA GLN A 185 16.28 20.22 -3.15
C GLN A 185 16.08 18.74 -3.45
N ILE A 186 16.69 18.21 -4.53
CA ILE A 186 16.56 16.80 -4.92
C ILE A 186 17.10 15.89 -3.81
N ASN A 187 18.29 16.19 -3.30
CA ASN A 187 18.91 15.40 -2.23
C ASN A 187 18.04 15.38 -0.95
N ARG A 188 17.50 16.52 -0.52
CA ARG A 188 16.60 16.62 0.63
C ARG A 188 15.33 15.80 0.42
N VAL A 189 14.68 15.98 -0.72
CA VAL A 189 13.40 15.32 -1.04
C VAL A 189 13.56 13.80 -1.09
N LEU A 190 14.58 13.30 -1.80
CA LEU A 190 14.83 11.86 -1.88
C LEU A 190 15.28 11.26 -0.54
N ASN A 191 16.06 11.98 0.26
CA ASN A 191 16.37 11.55 1.62
C ASN A 191 15.12 11.44 2.49
N HIS A 192 14.16 12.37 2.38
CA HIS A 192 12.90 12.28 3.11
C HIS A 192 12.02 11.11 2.66
N ALA A 193 12.01 10.75 1.36
CA ALA A 193 11.32 9.54 0.90
C ALA A 193 11.85 8.30 1.63
N ILE A 194 13.16 8.19 1.80
CA ILE A 194 13.82 7.07 2.49
C ILE A 194 13.59 7.13 4.00
N GLN A 195 13.82 8.29 4.64
CA GLN A 195 13.76 8.45 6.09
C GLN A 195 12.36 8.30 6.66
N LYS A 196 11.35 8.86 5.95
CA LYS A 196 9.96 8.93 6.41
C LYS A 196 9.07 7.88 5.77
N SER A 197 9.66 7.05 4.87
CA SER A 197 8.94 5.99 4.14
C SER A 197 7.59 6.46 3.59
N GLY A 198 7.59 7.53 2.80
CA GLY A 198 6.36 8.13 2.27
C GLY A 198 6.55 8.80 0.92
N PRO A 199 5.45 9.25 0.27
CA PRO A 199 5.51 9.83 -1.04
C PRO A 199 6.16 11.22 -1.03
N VAL A 200 6.94 11.49 -2.07
CA VAL A 200 7.57 12.79 -2.36
C VAL A 200 7.33 13.20 -3.81
N HIS A 201 7.41 14.50 -4.10
CA HIS A 201 7.22 15.03 -5.44
C HIS A 201 8.38 15.93 -5.86
N LEU A 202 8.95 15.65 -7.04
CA LEU A 202 9.89 16.51 -7.77
C LEU A 202 9.22 17.06 -9.02
N ASN A 203 9.02 18.37 -9.08
CA ASN A 203 8.51 19.07 -10.26
C ASN A 203 9.67 19.62 -11.08
N VAL A 204 9.78 19.22 -12.34
CA VAL A 204 10.94 19.44 -13.20
C VAL A 204 10.56 20.29 -14.42
N PRO A 205 10.66 21.61 -14.33
CA PRO A 205 10.42 22.49 -15.48
C PRO A 205 11.59 22.43 -16.47
N MET A 206 11.25 22.28 -17.75
CA MET A 206 12.23 22.14 -18.82
C MET A 206 11.82 22.93 -20.07
N GLU A 207 12.79 23.59 -20.72
CA GLU A 207 12.59 24.24 -22.00
C GLU A 207 12.90 23.29 -23.18
N GLU A 208 12.34 23.56 -24.33
CA GLU A 208 12.67 22.88 -25.59
C GLU A 208 14.01 23.35 -26.16
N PRO A 209 14.75 22.47 -26.88
CA PRO A 209 14.41 21.12 -27.35
C PRO A 209 14.62 20.01 -26.28
N LEU A 210 13.75 18.98 -26.30
CA LEU A 210 13.67 17.96 -25.21
C LEU A 210 14.45 16.67 -25.49
N PHE A 211 14.92 16.41 -26.71
CA PHE A 211 15.42 15.08 -27.08
C PHE A 211 16.95 14.97 -27.13
N GLY A 212 17.67 16.04 -26.87
CA GLY A 212 19.14 16.08 -26.86
C GLY A 212 19.76 15.15 -25.83
N MET A 213 20.84 14.48 -26.22
CA MET A 213 21.57 13.52 -25.36
C MET A 213 23.07 13.74 -25.45
N THR A 214 23.75 13.67 -24.32
CA THR A 214 25.22 13.79 -24.19
C THR A 214 25.86 12.55 -23.60
N THR A 215 27.15 12.37 -23.80
CA THR A 215 27.97 11.36 -23.11
C THR A 215 28.72 11.93 -21.90
N SER A 216 28.67 13.25 -21.73
CA SER A 216 29.38 13.97 -20.65
C SER A 216 28.44 14.16 -19.45
N PRO A 217 28.62 13.44 -18.34
CA PRO A 217 27.77 13.60 -17.17
C PRO A 217 28.09 14.89 -16.42
N ILE A 218 27.05 15.55 -15.90
CA ILE A 218 27.21 16.64 -14.94
C ILE A 218 27.81 16.05 -13.66
N LYS A 219 28.78 16.73 -13.09
CA LYS A 219 29.36 16.34 -11.80
C LYS A 219 28.47 16.83 -10.67
N ILE A 220 27.88 15.88 -9.91
CA ILE A 220 27.16 16.20 -8.69
C ILE A 220 28.14 16.67 -7.62
N THR A 221 27.88 17.83 -7.04
CA THR A 221 28.78 18.48 -6.06
C THR A 221 28.28 18.37 -4.63
N PHE A 222 27.01 18.09 -4.43
CA PHE A 222 26.40 17.99 -3.11
C PHE A 222 25.56 16.72 -2.98
N ASN A 223 25.90 15.91 -2.01
CA ASN A 223 25.11 14.74 -1.61
C ASN A 223 25.27 14.50 -0.10
N THR A 224 24.18 14.23 0.59
CA THR A 224 24.18 13.81 2.00
C THR A 224 23.34 12.55 2.16
N GLU A 225 23.78 11.66 3.04
CA GLU A 225 23.02 10.43 3.35
C GLU A 225 21.79 10.73 4.22
N PRO A 226 20.74 9.89 4.14
CA PRO A 226 19.61 9.99 5.04
C PRO A 226 20.05 9.79 6.49
N LYS A 227 19.52 10.62 7.39
CA LYS A 227 19.78 10.53 8.84
C LYS A 227 18.59 9.94 9.55
N PHE A 228 18.77 8.81 10.22
CA PHE A 228 17.73 8.20 11.04
C PHE A 228 17.87 8.66 12.49
N TYR A 229 16.78 9.12 13.06
CA TYR A 229 16.72 9.52 14.45
C TYR A 229 16.26 8.34 15.31
N HIS A 230 17.05 8.00 16.33
CA HIS A 230 16.72 6.98 17.32
C HIS A 230 16.55 7.65 18.68
N PRO A 231 15.31 7.86 19.14
CA PRO A 231 15.08 8.48 20.43
C PRO A 231 15.62 7.59 21.57
N ASN A 232 16.33 8.19 22.51
CA ASN A 232 16.74 7.51 23.73
C ASN A 232 15.60 7.64 24.76
N ILE A 233 14.87 6.54 24.98
CA ILE A 233 13.73 6.49 25.90
C ILE A 233 14.12 5.72 27.16
N ASP A 234 13.88 6.30 28.35
CA ASP A 234 14.01 5.56 29.61
C ASP A 234 12.78 4.66 29.83
N PHE A 235 12.98 3.38 29.70
CA PHE A 235 11.93 2.36 29.86
C PHE A 235 11.61 1.98 31.31
N LYS A 236 12.29 2.52 32.34
CA LYS A 236 12.10 2.09 33.75
C LYS A 236 10.65 2.18 34.22
N SER A 237 9.99 3.32 33.97
CA SER A 237 8.58 3.52 34.34
C SER A 237 7.64 2.59 33.58
N PHE A 238 7.86 2.43 32.26
CA PHE A 238 7.06 1.58 31.39
C PHE A 238 7.21 0.09 31.74
N LYS A 239 8.43 -0.38 32.04
CA LYS A 239 8.68 -1.72 32.56
C LYS A 239 7.90 -1.99 33.84
N LYS A 240 7.89 -1.04 34.79
CA LYS A 240 7.15 -1.16 36.04
C LYS A 240 5.64 -1.26 35.81
N GLN A 241 5.08 -0.42 34.93
CA GLN A 241 3.67 -0.44 34.55
C GLN A 241 3.30 -1.76 33.85
N TRP A 242 4.10 -2.18 32.86
CA TRP A 242 3.91 -3.42 32.11
C TRP A 242 3.96 -4.66 33.02
N LYS A 243 4.90 -4.71 33.96
CA LYS A 243 5.03 -5.79 34.92
C LYS A 243 3.84 -5.86 35.91
N LYS A 244 3.28 -4.70 36.30
CA LYS A 244 2.15 -4.61 37.24
C LYS A 244 0.82 -4.99 36.58
N ALA A 245 0.64 -4.75 35.31
CA ALA A 245 -0.62 -4.99 34.60
C ALA A 245 -0.85 -6.51 34.43
N GLU A 246 -2.04 -6.97 34.81
CA GLU A 246 -2.47 -8.38 34.73
C GLU A 246 -3.23 -8.66 33.43
N LYS A 247 -3.73 -7.62 32.73
CA LYS A 247 -4.49 -7.70 31.50
C LYS A 247 -3.91 -6.75 30.44
N LYS A 248 -3.17 -7.32 29.50
CA LYS A 248 -2.55 -6.58 28.41
C LYS A 248 -3.05 -7.07 27.07
N LEU A 249 -3.41 -6.14 26.19
CA LEU A 249 -3.82 -6.45 24.83
C LEU A 249 -2.81 -5.84 23.86
N ILE A 250 -2.18 -6.67 23.04
CA ILE A 250 -1.39 -6.23 21.89
C ILE A 250 -2.28 -6.37 20.66
N LEU A 251 -2.63 -5.25 20.03
CA LEU A 251 -3.45 -5.22 18.81
C LEU A 251 -2.58 -4.75 17.64
N VAL A 252 -2.40 -5.64 16.66
CA VAL A 252 -1.48 -5.44 15.54
C VAL A 252 -2.26 -5.07 14.28
N GLY A 253 -1.94 -3.91 13.70
CA GLY A 253 -2.50 -3.46 12.43
C GLY A 253 -1.76 -4.03 11.21
N VAL A 254 -1.89 -3.34 10.07
CA VAL A 254 -1.20 -3.70 8.81
C VAL A 254 0.32 -3.59 8.99
N ASN A 255 1.05 -4.62 8.59
CA ASN A 255 2.51 -4.65 8.65
C ASN A 255 3.13 -5.39 7.47
N ASN A 256 4.40 -5.08 7.21
CA ASN A 256 5.23 -5.92 6.36
C ASN A 256 5.59 -7.23 7.10
N PRO A 257 5.84 -8.33 6.37
CA PRO A 257 6.38 -9.55 6.96
C PRO A 257 7.69 -9.29 7.71
N GLY A 258 7.88 -9.96 8.86
CA GLY A 258 9.12 -9.86 9.64
C GLY A 258 9.27 -8.56 10.46
N ILE A 259 8.18 -7.85 10.77
CA ILE A 259 8.20 -6.59 11.54
C ILE A 259 8.71 -6.76 12.97
N ILE A 260 8.59 -7.96 13.53
CA ILE A 260 9.03 -8.30 14.88
C ILE A 260 9.92 -9.53 14.85
N ASP A 261 11.02 -9.52 15.59
CA ASP A 261 11.93 -10.65 15.73
C ASP A 261 11.27 -11.77 16.54
N GLN A 262 11.56 -13.02 16.17
CA GLN A 262 10.93 -14.20 16.77
C GLN A 262 11.12 -14.26 18.30
N GLN A 263 12.28 -13.86 18.81
CA GLN A 263 12.55 -13.83 20.26
C GLN A 263 11.54 -12.98 21.05
N TRP A 264 11.10 -11.84 20.52
CA TRP A 264 10.09 -10.98 21.17
C TRP A 264 8.71 -11.60 21.08
N LEU A 265 8.40 -12.21 19.95
CA LEU A 265 7.14 -12.93 19.78
C LEU A 265 7.02 -14.11 20.74
N ASP A 266 8.09 -14.87 20.95
CA ASP A 266 8.13 -15.99 21.90
C ASP A 266 7.91 -15.52 23.34
N LEU A 267 8.49 -14.38 23.74
CA LEU A 267 8.25 -13.79 25.06
C LEU A 267 6.80 -13.32 25.24
N ILE A 268 6.21 -12.70 24.21
CA ILE A 268 4.81 -12.28 24.19
C ILE A 268 3.89 -13.51 24.30
N ASP A 269 4.21 -14.56 23.56
CA ASP A 269 3.44 -15.80 23.58
C ASP A 269 3.55 -16.57 24.91
N ALA A 270 4.66 -16.46 25.60
CA ALA A 270 4.86 -17.06 26.91
C ALA A 270 4.17 -16.27 28.04
N ASP A 271 3.89 -14.97 27.89
CA ASP A 271 3.31 -14.11 28.92
C ASP A 271 1.79 -14.40 29.11
N PRO A 272 1.35 -14.95 30.27
CA PRO A 272 -0.06 -15.29 30.52
C PRO A 272 -0.96 -14.05 30.69
N SER A 273 -0.40 -12.87 30.85
CA SER A 273 -1.12 -11.59 30.98
C SER A 273 -1.31 -10.86 29.66
N VAL A 274 -0.78 -11.36 28.54
CA VAL A 274 -0.85 -10.72 27.23
C VAL A 274 -1.74 -11.50 26.27
N ILE A 275 -2.73 -10.84 25.69
CA ILE A 275 -3.47 -11.31 24.51
C ILE A 275 -2.87 -10.64 23.29
N LEU A 276 -2.47 -11.44 22.29
CA LEU A 276 -2.06 -10.95 20.98
C LEU A 276 -3.26 -11.07 20.02
N MET A 277 -3.70 -9.95 19.44
CA MET A 277 -4.73 -9.90 18.40
C MET A 277 -4.09 -9.45 17.09
N THR A 278 -4.27 -10.24 16.04
CA THR A 278 -3.75 -9.98 14.71
C THR A 278 -4.85 -10.04 13.66
N GLU A 279 -4.60 -9.42 12.53
CA GLU A 279 -5.41 -9.52 11.33
C GLU A 279 -4.62 -10.22 10.22
N THR A 280 -5.27 -10.66 9.15
CA THR A 280 -4.56 -11.28 8.00
C THR A 280 -3.47 -10.37 7.43
N THR A 281 -3.71 -9.06 7.41
CA THR A 281 -2.78 -8.04 6.93
C THR A 281 -1.70 -7.64 7.95
N SER A 282 -1.74 -8.18 9.15
CA SER A 282 -0.68 -7.95 10.15
C SER A 282 0.62 -8.70 9.83
N ASN A 283 0.55 -9.71 8.97
CA ASN A 283 1.67 -10.60 8.62
C ASN A 283 2.40 -11.18 9.85
N LEU A 284 1.67 -11.32 10.94
CA LEU A 284 2.14 -11.85 12.20
C LEU A 284 1.26 -13.02 12.62
N ARG A 285 1.87 -14.15 12.95
CA ARG A 285 1.17 -15.38 13.30
C ARG A 285 1.77 -16.00 14.53
N SER A 286 0.88 -16.45 15.42
CA SER A 286 1.19 -17.28 16.56
C SER A 286 0.02 -18.21 16.83
N SER A 287 0.29 -19.41 17.32
CA SER A 287 -0.72 -20.38 17.75
C SER A 287 -1.54 -19.90 18.96
N ASN A 288 -1.01 -18.92 19.70
CA ASN A 288 -1.64 -18.31 20.86
C ASN A 288 -2.21 -16.91 20.55
N ALA A 289 -2.29 -16.51 19.28
CA ALA A 289 -2.92 -15.26 18.87
C ALA A 289 -4.41 -15.44 18.53
N VAL A 290 -5.17 -14.38 18.69
CA VAL A 290 -6.53 -14.25 18.16
C VAL A 290 -6.42 -13.69 16.73
N ASN A 291 -6.51 -14.59 15.73
CA ASN A 291 -6.34 -14.25 14.32
C ASN A 291 -7.65 -13.75 13.64
N SER A 292 -8.82 -14.08 14.22
CA SER A 292 -10.13 -13.60 13.76
C SER A 292 -10.79 -12.80 14.88
N ILE A 293 -10.42 -11.52 14.96
CA ILE A 293 -10.87 -10.60 16.03
C ILE A 293 -12.40 -10.53 16.08
N ASP A 294 -13.04 -10.35 14.90
CA ASP A 294 -14.49 -10.22 14.83
C ASP A 294 -15.23 -11.46 15.30
N SER A 295 -14.66 -12.66 15.14
CA SER A 295 -15.23 -13.90 15.66
C SER A 295 -15.19 -13.95 17.21
N LEU A 296 -14.14 -13.43 17.84
CA LEU A 296 -14.05 -13.38 19.30
C LEU A 296 -15.03 -12.35 19.90
N ILE A 297 -15.13 -11.16 19.32
CA ILE A 297 -15.85 -10.04 19.93
C ILE A 297 -17.31 -9.97 19.53
N ALA A 298 -17.77 -10.70 18.49
CA ALA A 298 -19.17 -10.67 18.06
C ALA A 298 -20.19 -10.90 19.21
N PRO A 299 -19.98 -11.81 20.18
CA PRO A 299 -20.90 -11.97 21.30
C PRO A 299 -21.06 -10.73 22.17
N LEU A 300 -20.08 -9.85 22.22
CA LEU A 300 -20.11 -8.62 23.03
C LEU A 300 -21.09 -7.57 22.49
N GLU A 301 -21.33 -7.57 21.18
CA GLU A 301 -22.32 -6.66 20.57
C GLU A 301 -23.76 -6.89 21.07
N TRP A 302 -24.02 -8.02 21.68
CA TRP A 302 -25.35 -8.46 22.11
C TRP A 302 -25.49 -8.55 23.64
N GLY A 303 -24.59 -7.88 24.38
CA GLY A 303 -24.76 -7.72 25.82
C GLY A 303 -24.09 -8.78 26.70
N ASN A 304 -23.09 -9.52 26.20
CA ASN A 304 -22.29 -10.42 27.07
C ASN A 304 -21.32 -9.60 27.94
N HIS A 305 -21.85 -8.91 28.94
CA HIS A 305 -21.09 -8.03 29.83
C HIS A 305 -20.04 -8.78 30.66
N LEU A 306 -20.25 -10.07 30.93
CA LEU A 306 -19.31 -10.87 31.74
C LEU A 306 -18.02 -11.12 30.95
N PHE A 307 -18.13 -11.55 29.71
CA PHE A 307 -16.96 -11.78 28.86
C PHE A 307 -16.23 -10.45 28.54
N PHE A 308 -16.97 -9.36 28.39
CA PHE A 308 -16.37 -8.03 28.22
C PHE A 308 -15.47 -7.64 29.41
N LYS A 309 -15.92 -7.83 30.66
CA LYS A 309 -15.09 -7.59 31.87
C LYS A 309 -13.82 -8.43 31.87
N THR A 310 -13.90 -9.65 31.34
CA THR A 310 -12.72 -10.51 31.18
C THR A 310 -11.78 -9.94 30.12
N LEU A 311 -12.28 -9.52 28.96
CA LEU A 311 -11.48 -9.09 27.82
C LEU A 311 -10.85 -7.69 28.00
N LYS A 312 -11.51 -6.77 28.73
CA LYS A 312 -11.06 -5.36 28.85
C LYS A 312 -9.63 -5.29 29.38
N PRO A 313 -8.66 -4.74 28.61
CA PRO A 313 -7.27 -4.62 29.05
C PRO A 313 -7.05 -3.42 29.97
N GLU A 314 -6.03 -3.49 30.81
CA GLU A 314 -5.46 -2.34 31.52
C GLU A 314 -4.54 -1.55 30.61
N ILE A 315 -3.71 -2.25 29.81
CA ILE A 315 -2.82 -1.65 28.82
C ILE A 315 -3.19 -2.19 27.43
N LEU A 316 -3.49 -1.28 26.51
CA LEU A 316 -3.55 -1.53 25.08
C LEU A 316 -2.23 -1.12 24.45
N LEU A 317 -1.50 -2.04 23.86
CA LEU A 317 -0.34 -1.79 23.03
C LEU A 317 -0.71 -1.98 21.57
N THR A 318 -0.44 -0.99 20.73
CA THR A 318 -0.70 -1.08 19.28
C THR A 318 0.56 -0.78 18.49
N PHE A 319 0.73 -1.50 17.37
CA PHE A 319 1.74 -1.18 16.36
C PHE A 319 1.25 -1.60 14.97
N GLY A 320 1.92 -1.07 13.93
CA GLY A 320 1.52 -1.24 12.55
C GLY A 320 0.42 -0.27 12.12
N GLY A 321 0.02 -0.38 10.86
CA GLY A 321 -0.94 0.51 10.20
C GLY A 321 -2.39 0.30 10.65
N MET A 322 -3.32 0.67 9.79
CA MET A 322 -4.75 0.69 10.13
C MET A 322 -5.32 -0.71 10.34
N VAL A 323 -6.02 -0.92 11.44
CA VAL A 323 -6.81 -2.11 11.73
C VAL A 323 -8.06 -2.15 10.85
N VAL A 324 -8.39 -3.30 10.28
CA VAL A 324 -9.56 -3.52 9.41
C VAL A 324 -10.86 -3.61 10.21
N SER A 325 -10.86 -4.34 11.34
CA SER A 325 -12.03 -4.60 12.16
C SER A 325 -12.69 -3.30 12.67
N LYS A 326 -13.92 -3.05 12.22
CA LYS A 326 -14.76 -1.97 12.76
C LYS A 326 -15.29 -2.30 14.15
N LYS A 327 -15.46 -3.59 14.46
CA LYS A 327 -16.00 -4.06 15.74
C LYS A 327 -15.04 -3.77 16.89
N ILE A 328 -13.75 -4.12 16.75
CA ILE A 328 -12.75 -3.83 17.78
C ILE A 328 -12.57 -2.31 17.99
N LYS A 329 -12.62 -1.51 16.91
CA LYS A 329 -12.55 -0.05 17.04
C LYS A 329 -13.73 0.50 17.85
N LYS A 330 -14.95 0.04 17.54
CA LYS A 330 -16.16 0.42 18.28
C LYS A 330 -16.06 0.01 19.74
N LEU A 331 -15.64 -1.23 20.02
CA LEU A 331 -15.49 -1.76 21.36
C LEU A 331 -14.51 -0.93 22.20
N LEU A 332 -13.30 -0.70 21.70
CA LEU A 332 -12.25 0.04 22.42
C LEU A 332 -12.57 1.53 22.59
N ARG A 333 -13.32 2.14 21.67
CA ARG A 333 -13.82 3.52 21.82
C ARG A 333 -14.87 3.66 22.92
N HIS A 334 -15.76 2.68 23.06
CA HIS A 334 -16.77 2.70 24.12
C HIS A 334 -16.24 2.25 25.49
N HIS A 335 -15.18 1.46 25.50
CA HIS A 335 -14.61 0.85 26.70
C HIS A 335 -13.11 1.02 26.72
N SER A 336 -12.69 2.30 26.71
CA SER A 336 -11.29 2.67 26.64
C SER A 336 -10.46 2.00 27.74
N PRO A 337 -9.28 1.45 27.42
CA PRO A 337 -8.30 1.01 28.42
C PRO A 337 -7.77 2.22 29.22
N GLN A 338 -7.09 1.94 30.34
CA GLN A 338 -6.46 3.00 31.15
C GLN A 338 -5.25 3.60 30.44
N GLU A 339 -4.49 2.73 29.78
CA GLU A 339 -3.28 3.08 29.05
C GLU A 339 -3.40 2.60 27.60
N HIS A 340 -3.07 3.47 26.65
CA HIS A 340 -2.89 3.10 25.25
C HIS A 340 -1.51 3.56 24.78
N TRP A 341 -0.66 2.61 24.47
CA TRP A 341 0.67 2.83 23.94
C TRP A 341 0.70 2.49 22.45
N HIS A 342 1.25 3.38 21.63
CA HIS A 342 1.42 3.14 20.21
C HIS A 342 2.90 3.18 19.82
N VAL A 343 3.35 2.19 19.07
CA VAL A 343 4.73 2.07 18.57
C VAL A 343 4.73 2.17 17.04
N ASP A 344 5.32 3.23 16.51
CA ASP A 344 5.49 3.42 15.08
C ASP A 344 6.61 4.45 14.84
N PRO A 345 7.55 4.24 13.89
CA PRO A 345 8.65 5.19 13.65
C PRO A 345 8.20 6.50 13.03
N PHE A 346 7.01 6.58 12.43
CA PHE A 346 6.60 7.70 11.59
C PHE A 346 5.50 8.56 12.19
N ARG A 347 4.44 7.94 12.76
CA ARG A 347 3.26 8.66 13.26
C ARG A 347 2.42 7.86 14.24
N ALA A 348 1.56 8.56 14.98
CA ALA A 348 0.55 7.94 15.84
C ALA A 348 -0.82 8.53 15.56
N TYR A 349 -1.83 7.66 15.45
CA TYR A 349 -3.24 8.04 15.37
C TYR A 349 -3.95 7.62 16.65
N ASP A 350 -4.67 8.53 17.30
CA ASP A 350 -5.54 8.17 18.43
C ASP A 350 -6.85 7.53 17.94
N THR A 351 -6.71 6.36 17.32
CA THR A 351 -7.82 5.60 16.73
C THR A 351 -8.89 5.23 17.75
N TYR A 352 -8.51 5.09 19.02
CA TYR A 352 -9.40 4.59 20.09
C TYR A 352 -9.79 5.67 21.11
N TYR A 353 -9.39 6.93 20.90
CA TYR A 353 -9.66 8.08 21.77
C TYR A 353 -9.09 7.95 23.19
N CYS A 354 -7.97 7.29 23.32
CA CYS A 354 -7.33 7.02 24.61
C CYS A 354 -5.81 6.86 24.52
N LEU A 355 -5.17 7.45 23.49
CA LEU A 355 -3.71 7.39 23.33
C LEU A 355 -3.02 8.15 24.48
N THR A 356 -2.27 7.42 25.31
CA THR A 356 -1.51 7.97 26.44
C THR A 356 -0.04 8.14 26.12
N GLN A 357 0.53 7.26 25.27
CA GLN A 357 1.96 7.29 24.96
C GLN A 357 2.24 6.91 23.51
N TYR A 358 3.08 7.69 22.84
CA TYR A 358 3.63 7.40 21.52
C TYR A 358 5.13 7.12 21.60
N PHE A 359 5.54 5.98 21.04
CA PHE A 359 6.95 5.58 20.93
C PHE A 359 7.38 5.68 19.46
N SER A 360 8.08 6.77 19.12
CA SER A 360 8.61 7.00 17.76
C SER A 360 9.87 6.16 17.53
N MET A 361 9.71 4.85 17.38
CA MET A 361 10.80 3.89 17.16
C MET A 361 10.31 2.62 16.48
N THR A 362 11.25 1.75 16.09
CA THR A 362 10.91 0.44 15.53
C THR A 362 10.33 -0.49 16.60
N VAL A 363 9.51 -1.45 16.16
CA VAL A 363 8.90 -2.47 17.04
C VAL A 363 9.95 -3.27 17.79
N ASN A 364 11.04 -3.66 17.12
CA ASN A 364 12.13 -4.40 17.75
C ASN A 364 12.88 -3.59 18.80
N SER A 365 13.15 -2.31 18.54
CA SER A 365 13.77 -1.41 19.54
C SER A 365 12.89 -1.23 20.77
N PHE A 366 11.57 -1.09 20.55
CA PHE A 366 10.61 -0.99 21.64
C PHE A 366 10.58 -2.24 22.51
N PHE A 367 10.42 -3.43 21.92
CA PHE A 367 10.38 -4.67 22.70
C PHE A 367 11.72 -5.00 23.36
N SER A 368 12.84 -4.68 22.74
CA SER A 368 14.15 -4.76 23.39
C SER A 368 14.22 -3.85 24.62
N GLY A 369 13.73 -2.62 24.53
CA GLY A 369 13.66 -1.72 25.68
C GLY A 369 12.70 -2.18 26.77
N LEU A 370 11.56 -2.76 26.41
CA LEU A 370 10.49 -3.13 27.35
C LEU A 370 10.70 -4.52 27.98
N LEU A 371 11.09 -5.53 27.20
CA LEU A 371 11.05 -6.94 27.60
C LEU A 371 12.40 -7.51 28.08
N ASN A 372 13.50 -6.79 27.93
CA ASN A 372 14.76 -7.23 28.53
C ASN A 372 14.63 -7.36 30.06
N ASP A 373 14.99 -8.54 30.61
CA ASP A 373 14.88 -8.90 32.02
C ASP A 373 13.43 -8.88 32.58
N TYR A 374 12.43 -8.98 31.67
CA TYR A 374 11.02 -8.99 32.05
C TYR A 374 10.59 -10.36 32.59
N GLN A 375 9.85 -10.34 33.69
CA GLN A 375 9.17 -11.51 34.27
C GLN A 375 7.66 -11.26 34.25
N ALA A 376 6.93 -12.17 33.61
CA ALA A 376 5.48 -12.07 33.46
C ALA A 376 4.76 -12.30 34.79
N PRO A 377 3.68 -11.57 35.11
CA PRO A 377 2.83 -11.85 36.26
C PRO A 377 2.03 -13.14 36.03
N MET A 378 1.73 -13.83 37.10
CA MET A 378 0.87 -15.02 37.07
C MET A 378 -0.61 -14.61 37.02
N THR A 379 -1.29 -14.94 35.92
CA THR A 379 -2.71 -14.65 35.72
C THR A 379 -3.34 -15.67 34.78
N ASN A 380 -4.66 -15.78 34.79
CA ASN A 380 -5.43 -16.63 33.89
C ASN A 380 -6.04 -15.86 32.71
N TYR A 381 -5.63 -14.60 32.49
CA TYR A 381 -6.23 -13.72 31.49
C TYR A 381 -6.16 -14.30 30.06
N LYS A 382 -4.94 -14.67 29.62
CA LYS A 382 -4.73 -15.27 28.28
C LYS A 382 -5.52 -16.58 28.13
N SER A 383 -5.40 -17.50 29.09
CA SER A 383 -6.04 -18.82 29.00
C SER A 383 -7.56 -18.72 28.93
N SER A 384 -8.17 -17.81 29.71
CA SER A 384 -9.62 -17.56 29.70
C SER A 384 -10.12 -17.02 28.37
N VAL A 385 -9.39 -16.04 27.77
CA VAL A 385 -9.78 -15.45 26.49
C VAL A 385 -9.59 -16.45 25.35
N LEU A 386 -8.46 -17.18 25.31
CA LEU A 386 -8.21 -18.19 24.28
C LEU A 386 -9.16 -19.38 24.38
N HIS A 387 -9.59 -19.77 25.60
CA HIS A 387 -10.63 -20.78 25.77
C HIS A 387 -11.92 -20.34 25.07
N GLN A 388 -12.38 -19.12 25.36
CA GLN A 388 -13.58 -18.57 24.74
C GLN A 388 -13.44 -18.47 23.21
N TYR A 389 -12.27 -18.04 22.72
CA TYR A 389 -12.00 -17.96 21.29
C TYR A 389 -12.10 -19.32 20.60
N ARG A 390 -11.54 -20.38 21.20
CA ARG A 390 -11.64 -21.76 20.67
C ARG A 390 -13.08 -22.26 20.62
N LEU A 391 -13.90 -21.95 21.62
CA LEU A 391 -15.33 -22.27 21.58
C LEU A 391 -16.05 -21.57 20.43
N GLN A 392 -15.72 -20.28 20.17
CA GLN A 392 -16.29 -19.55 19.04
C GLN A 392 -15.89 -20.17 17.70
N LEU A 393 -14.61 -20.56 17.54
CA LEU A 393 -14.14 -21.22 16.31
C LEU A 393 -14.84 -22.56 16.04
N GLN A 394 -15.20 -23.33 17.08
CA GLN A 394 -15.99 -24.56 16.91
C GLN A 394 -17.38 -24.27 16.35
N LYS A 395 -18.06 -23.23 16.86
CA LYS A 395 -19.36 -22.79 16.34
C LYS A 395 -19.27 -22.29 14.90
N VAL A 396 -18.22 -21.49 14.57
CA VAL A 396 -17.92 -21.04 13.21
C VAL A 396 -17.81 -22.24 12.27
N ASN A 397 -17.00 -23.23 12.62
CA ASN A 397 -16.80 -24.42 11.79
C ASN A 397 -18.11 -25.21 11.57
N THR A 398 -18.95 -25.31 12.58
CA THR A 398 -20.27 -25.96 12.47
C THR A 398 -21.16 -25.21 11.51
N TYR A 399 -21.23 -23.88 11.63
CA TYR A 399 -22.03 -23.03 10.74
C TYR A 399 -21.57 -23.12 9.29
N LEU A 400 -20.25 -23.01 9.03
CA LEU A 400 -19.66 -23.05 7.70
C LEU A 400 -19.96 -24.36 6.94
N ARG A 401 -20.10 -25.50 7.65
CA ARG A 401 -20.46 -26.78 7.01
C ARG A 401 -21.86 -26.79 6.41
N GLN A 402 -22.79 -25.98 6.93
CA GLN A 402 -24.21 -26.01 6.60
C GLN A 402 -24.63 -24.95 5.59
N ILE A 403 -23.83 -23.89 5.36
CA ILE A 403 -24.23 -22.77 4.50
C ILE A 403 -24.18 -23.14 3.00
N PRO A 404 -25.10 -22.56 2.20
CA PRO A 404 -25.09 -22.71 0.74
C PRO A 404 -23.89 -22.00 0.11
N PHE A 405 -23.73 -22.18 -1.21
CA PHE A 405 -22.74 -21.44 -1.97
C PHE A 405 -23.03 -19.94 -1.90
N SER A 406 -22.05 -19.18 -1.46
CA SER A 406 -22.13 -17.75 -1.12
C SER A 406 -20.72 -17.17 -1.12
N ASP A 407 -20.58 -15.85 -0.92
CA ASP A 407 -19.26 -15.22 -0.74
C ASP A 407 -18.50 -15.87 0.42
N LEU A 408 -19.13 -16.00 1.60
CA LEU A 408 -18.49 -16.60 2.77
C LEU A 408 -18.02 -18.04 2.50
N LYS A 409 -18.84 -18.86 1.82
CA LYS A 409 -18.50 -20.23 1.44
C LYS A 409 -17.38 -20.28 0.40
N ALA A 410 -17.38 -19.35 -0.55
CA ALA A 410 -16.31 -19.22 -1.53
C ALA A 410 -14.97 -18.90 -0.86
N PHE A 411 -14.96 -17.95 0.09
CA PHE A 411 -13.77 -17.61 0.88
C PHE A 411 -13.27 -18.79 1.71
N GLU A 412 -14.13 -19.54 2.41
CA GLU A 412 -13.75 -20.76 3.13
C GLU A 412 -13.03 -21.75 2.20
N ILE A 413 -13.59 -22.00 1.01
CA ILE A 413 -13.00 -22.94 0.05
C ILE A 413 -11.68 -22.39 -0.50
N ILE A 414 -11.58 -21.09 -0.82
CA ILE A 414 -10.35 -20.47 -1.32
C ILE A 414 -9.24 -20.62 -0.28
N PHE A 415 -9.49 -20.19 0.96
CA PHE A 415 -8.48 -20.14 2.01
C PHE A 415 -8.01 -21.53 2.44
N SER A 416 -8.90 -22.52 2.43
CA SER A 416 -8.54 -23.94 2.65
C SER A 416 -7.71 -24.56 1.52
N ASN A 417 -7.55 -23.88 0.37
CA ASN A 417 -6.82 -24.37 -0.80
C ASN A 417 -5.70 -23.44 -1.26
N LEU A 418 -5.35 -22.41 -0.48
CA LEU A 418 -4.22 -21.54 -0.79
C LEU A 418 -2.90 -22.32 -0.72
N PRO A 419 -1.95 -22.09 -1.64
CA PRO A 419 -0.63 -22.68 -1.58
C PRO A 419 0.19 -22.16 -0.37
N TYR A 420 1.13 -22.97 0.06
CA TYR A 420 2.20 -22.56 0.99
C TYR A 420 3.04 -21.43 0.35
N LYS A 421 3.47 -20.46 1.17
CA LYS A 421 4.29 -19.30 0.73
C LYS A 421 3.68 -18.47 -0.41
N ILE A 422 2.37 -18.28 -0.42
CA ILE A 422 1.73 -17.44 -1.42
C ILE A 422 1.91 -15.95 -1.08
N HIS A 423 2.15 -15.13 -2.10
CA HIS A 423 2.04 -13.67 -2.01
C HIS A 423 0.61 -13.27 -2.35
N LEU A 424 -0.11 -12.68 -1.39
CA LEU A 424 -1.55 -12.40 -1.47
C LEU A 424 -1.81 -10.90 -1.41
N GLN A 425 -2.45 -10.35 -2.44
CA GLN A 425 -3.00 -9.00 -2.45
C GLN A 425 -4.53 -9.09 -2.28
N LEU A 426 -5.07 -8.40 -1.29
CA LEU A 426 -6.50 -8.34 -1.00
C LEU A 426 -7.06 -6.98 -1.39
N ALA A 427 -8.06 -6.97 -2.27
CA ALA A 427 -8.80 -5.75 -2.53
C ALA A 427 -9.65 -5.34 -1.31
N ASN A 428 -10.03 -4.08 -1.27
CA ASN A 428 -10.81 -3.50 -0.19
C ASN A 428 -12.29 -3.97 -0.21
N SER A 429 -13.12 -3.35 0.63
CA SER A 429 -14.54 -3.64 0.82
C SER A 429 -14.80 -5.01 1.45
N SER A 430 -15.61 -5.86 0.84
CA SER A 430 -15.98 -7.18 1.39
C SER A 430 -14.77 -8.14 1.39
N THR A 431 -13.91 -8.08 0.38
CA THR A 431 -12.79 -9.02 0.21
C THR A 431 -11.88 -9.09 1.43
N VAL A 432 -11.30 -7.97 1.85
CA VAL A 432 -10.41 -7.93 3.02
C VAL A 432 -11.15 -8.33 4.30
N ARG A 433 -12.45 -8.06 4.42
CA ARG A 433 -13.24 -8.41 5.61
C ARG A 433 -13.56 -9.89 5.69
N TYR A 434 -13.92 -10.54 4.59
CA TYR A 434 -14.08 -11.99 4.57
C TYR A 434 -12.76 -12.71 4.85
N ALA A 435 -11.64 -12.19 4.32
CA ALA A 435 -10.32 -12.75 4.56
C ALA A 435 -9.96 -12.82 6.06
N GLN A 436 -10.38 -11.82 6.88
CA GLN A 436 -10.15 -11.79 8.33
C GLN A 436 -10.83 -12.93 9.11
N LEU A 437 -11.74 -13.67 8.48
CA LEU A 437 -12.50 -14.75 9.13
C LEU A 437 -11.82 -16.12 9.01
N PHE A 438 -10.71 -16.21 8.26
CA PHE A 438 -10.04 -17.47 7.92
C PHE A 438 -8.55 -17.40 8.19
N ASP A 439 -7.98 -18.56 8.55
CA ASP A 439 -6.55 -18.69 8.75
C ASP A 439 -5.79 -18.68 7.42
N MET A 440 -4.56 -18.18 7.47
CA MET A 440 -3.63 -18.16 6.34
C MET A 440 -2.71 -19.38 6.35
N PRO A 441 -2.32 -19.91 5.18
CA PRO A 441 -1.29 -20.93 5.14
C PRO A 441 0.06 -20.37 5.62
N GLU A 442 0.90 -21.25 6.11
CA GLU A 442 2.24 -20.91 6.56
C GLU A 442 3.06 -20.26 5.43
N GLY A 443 3.83 -19.23 5.77
CA GLY A 443 4.66 -18.48 4.84
C GLY A 443 3.89 -17.61 3.85
N ALA A 444 2.55 -17.46 3.96
CA ALA A 444 1.82 -16.49 3.15
C ALA A 444 2.13 -15.06 3.59
N GLU A 445 2.34 -14.17 2.62
CA GLU A 445 2.52 -12.73 2.82
C GLU A 445 1.27 -12.01 2.29
N VAL A 446 0.64 -11.17 3.12
CA VAL A 446 -0.67 -10.58 2.81
C VAL A 446 -0.60 -9.06 2.83
N PHE A 447 -1.03 -8.46 1.72
CA PHE A 447 -1.05 -7.02 1.53
C PHE A 447 -2.44 -6.53 1.09
N SER A 448 -2.72 -5.26 1.35
CA SER A 448 -3.95 -4.59 0.92
C SER A 448 -3.74 -3.08 0.99
N ASN A 449 -4.34 -2.32 0.10
CA ASN A 449 -4.30 -0.85 0.10
C ASN A 449 -5.16 -0.31 1.24
N ARG A 450 -4.61 -0.21 2.46
CA ARG A 450 -5.36 0.13 3.67
C ARG A 450 -5.17 1.57 4.15
N GLY A 451 -4.37 2.35 3.49
CA GLY A 451 -4.17 3.76 3.81
C GLY A 451 -5.46 4.56 3.66
N THR A 452 -6.01 4.58 2.46
CA THR A 452 -7.30 5.23 2.13
C THR A 452 -8.45 4.24 2.05
N SER A 453 -8.13 2.95 1.83
CA SER A 453 -9.11 1.86 1.71
C SER A 453 -10.08 2.01 0.52
N GLY A 454 -9.68 2.66 -0.56
CA GLY A 454 -10.44 2.77 -1.80
C GLY A 454 -10.60 1.43 -2.53
N ILE A 455 -11.53 1.36 -3.49
CA ILE A 455 -11.68 0.20 -4.39
C ILE A 455 -10.85 0.34 -5.67
N ASP A 456 -10.20 1.46 -5.85
CA ASP A 456 -9.25 1.79 -6.90
C ASP A 456 -7.86 1.21 -6.61
N GLY A 457 -7.07 1.02 -7.66
CA GLY A 457 -5.65 0.69 -7.58
C GLY A 457 -5.29 -0.72 -7.08
N SER A 458 -6.25 -1.52 -6.60
CA SER A 458 -5.95 -2.86 -6.07
C SER A 458 -5.32 -3.80 -7.11
N THR A 459 -5.78 -3.74 -8.36
CA THR A 459 -5.25 -4.55 -9.46
C THR A 459 -3.87 -4.06 -9.88
N ALA A 460 -3.71 -2.75 -10.06
CA ALA A 460 -2.44 -2.15 -10.47
C ALA A 460 -1.34 -2.37 -9.41
N THR A 461 -1.66 -2.18 -8.12
CA THR A 461 -0.74 -2.50 -7.00
C THR A 461 -0.33 -3.97 -7.01
N ALA A 462 -1.30 -4.88 -7.19
CA ALA A 462 -1.02 -6.32 -7.22
C ALA A 462 -0.12 -6.73 -8.39
N VAL A 463 -0.27 -6.11 -9.56
CA VAL A 463 0.60 -6.36 -10.72
C VAL A 463 2.03 -5.86 -10.46
N GLY A 464 2.18 -4.64 -9.93
CA GLY A 464 3.49 -4.09 -9.55
C GLY A 464 4.20 -4.96 -8.49
N ALA A 465 3.48 -5.37 -7.46
CA ALA A 465 3.98 -6.26 -6.42
C ALA A 465 4.40 -7.64 -6.96
N ALA A 466 3.62 -8.20 -7.89
CA ALA A 466 3.91 -9.51 -8.49
C ALA A 466 5.19 -9.56 -9.31
N LEU A 467 5.70 -8.43 -9.79
CA LEU A 467 6.98 -8.35 -10.51
C LEU A 467 8.18 -8.55 -9.59
N ILE A 468 8.06 -8.12 -8.37
CA ILE A 468 9.14 -8.14 -7.40
C ILE A 468 9.13 -9.45 -6.59
N ASN A 469 7.95 -9.93 -6.23
CA ASN A 469 7.83 -11.13 -5.40
C ASN A 469 8.11 -12.39 -6.22
N LYS A 470 9.00 -13.24 -5.70
CA LYS A 470 9.40 -14.51 -6.36
C LYS A 470 8.35 -15.61 -6.23
N ASN A 471 7.48 -15.52 -5.21
CA ASN A 471 6.41 -16.47 -4.98
C ASN A 471 5.26 -16.26 -5.98
N GLN A 472 4.35 -17.23 -6.06
CA GLN A 472 3.13 -17.06 -6.84
C GLN A 472 2.30 -15.94 -6.23
N SER A 473 1.96 -14.93 -7.05
CA SER A 473 1.18 -13.77 -6.62
C SER A 473 -0.30 -13.95 -6.95
N LEU A 474 -1.15 -13.76 -5.96
CA LEU A 474 -2.60 -13.86 -6.04
C LEU A 474 -3.25 -12.55 -5.64
N LEU A 475 -4.07 -11.98 -6.53
CA LEU A 475 -5.05 -10.94 -6.18
C LEU A 475 -6.41 -11.60 -5.93
N ILE A 476 -7.04 -11.32 -4.78
CA ILE A 476 -8.46 -11.57 -4.56
C ILE A 476 -9.19 -10.23 -4.57
N THR A 477 -10.19 -10.08 -5.44
CA THR A 477 -10.91 -8.82 -5.64
C THR A 477 -12.40 -9.05 -5.86
N GLY A 478 -13.21 -8.06 -5.51
CA GLY A 478 -14.62 -8.00 -5.90
C GLY A 478 -14.80 -7.43 -7.31
N ASP A 479 -15.98 -7.62 -7.87
CA ASP A 479 -16.31 -7.20 -9.24
C ASP A 479 -16.21 -5.68 -9.44
N LEU A 480 -16.78 -4.86 -8.56
CA LEU A 480 -16.69 -3.40 -8.71
C LEU A 480 -15.24 -2.92 -8.66
N SER A 481 -14.43 -3.42 -7.73
CA SER A 481 -13.01 -3.05 -7.63
C SER A 481 -12.23 -3.49 -8.87
N PHE A 482 -12.50 -4.70 -9.37
CA PHE A 482 -11.84 -5.23 -10.58
C PHE A 482 -12.15 -4.39 -11.81
N PHE A 483 -13.43 -4.11 -12.07
CA PHE A 483 -13.83 -3.30 -13.22
C PHE A 483 -13.43 -1.83 -13.10
N TYR A 484 -13.40 -1.28 -11.89
CA TYR A 484 -12.92 0.07 -11.63
C TYR A 484 -11.43 0.25 -11.94
N ASP A 485 -10.60 -0.77 -11.63
CA ASP A 485 -9.14 -0.73 -11.80
C ASP A 485 -8.63 -1.65 -12.93
N ILE A 486 -9.45 -1.81 -13.97
CA ILE A 486 -9.14 -2.71 -15.08
C ILE A 486 -7.89 -2.31 -15.85
N ASN A 487 -7.59 -1.00 -15.92
CA ASN A 487 -6.42 -0.47 -16.60
C ASN A 487 -5.10 -0.88 -15.90
N GLY A 488 -5.15 -1.38 -14.67
CA GLY A 488 -4.02 -2.06 -14.03
C GLY A 488 -3.52 -3.28 -14.80
N LEU A 489 -4.36 -3.84 -15.70
CA LEU A 489 -3.99 -4.94 -16.59
C LEU A 489 -3.45 -4.44 -17.96
N TRP A 490 -3.53 -3.16 -18.26
CA TRP A 490 -3.09 -2.59 -19.53
C TRP A 490 -1.60 -2.24 -19.52
N ASN A 491 -0.78 -3.27 -19.44
CA ASN A 491 0.68 -3.17 -19.54
C ASN A 491 1.29 -4.52 -19.96
N ASN A 492 2.56 -4.50 -20.38
CA ASN A 492 3.27 -5.69 -20.86
C ASN A 492 4.14 -6.36 -19.78
N HIS A 493 3.92 -6.03 -18.50
CA HIS A 493 4.80 -6.46 -17.40
C HIS A 493 4.15 -7.51 -16.49
N ILE A 494 2.95 -8.00 -16.82
CA ILE A 494 2.21 -8.97 -15.98
C ILE A 494 2.91 -10.33 -16.01
N PRO A 495 3.41 -10.84 -14.88
CA PRO A 495 4.13 -12.12 -14.89
C PRO A 495 3.18 -13.33 -15.06
N SER A 496 3.67 -14.39 -15.68
CA SER A 496 2.88 -15.59 -15.95
C SER A 496 2.42 -16.35 -14.70
N ASN A 497 3.06 -16.13 -13.54
CA ASN A 497 2.67 -16.67 -12.24
C ASN A 497 1.61 -15.82 -11.51
N PHE A 498 1.18 -14.68 -12.07
CA PHE A 498 0.13 -13.85 -11.51
C PHE A 498 -1.25 -14.52 -11.62
N ARG A 499 -2.02 -14.45 -10.56
CA ARG A 499 -3.35 -15.06 -10.43
C ARG A 499 -4.34 -14.03 -9.93
N VAL A 500 -5.57 -14.06 -10.47
CA VAL A 500 -6.68 -13.22 -10.00
C VAL A 500 -7.87 -14.13 -9.67
N ILE A 501 -8.35 -14.05 -8.43
CA ILE A 501 -9.66 -14.58 -8.04
C ILE A 501 -10.61 -13.40 -7.99
N LEU A 502 -11.60 -13.41 -8.86
CA LEU A 502 -12.65 -12.40 -8.95
C LEU A 502 -13.93 -12.93 -8.32
N ILE A 503 -14.35 -12.36 -7.20
CA ILE A 503 -15.66 -12.61 -6.59
C ILE A 503 -16.67 -11.70 -7.27
N ASN A 504 -17.55 -12.28 -8.06
CA ASN A 504 -18.58 -11.58 -8.80
C ASN A 504 -19.97 -11.92 -8.23
N ASN A 505 -20.44 -11.08 -7.34
CA ASN A 505 -21.79 -11.13 -6.78
C ASN A 505 -22.73 -10.10 -7.41
N GLN A 506 -22.31 -9.50 -8.54
CA GLN A 506 -23.07 -8.57 -9.38
C GLN A 506 -23.31 -7.19 -8.73
N GLY A 507 -22.40 -6.73 -7.87
CA GLY A 507 -22.47 -5.37 -7.30
C GLY A 507 -21.82 -5.20 -5.94
N GLY A 508 -22.10 -4.07 -5.30
CA GLY A 508 -21.54 -3.68 -4.00
C GLY A 508 -22.19 -4.38 -2.81
N GLY A 509 -22.08 -5.70 -2.67
CA GLY A 509 -22.72 -6.50 -1.62
C GLY A 509 -22.47 -6.02 -0.19
N ILE A 510 -21.40 -5.24 0.05
CA ILE A 510 -21.12 -4.65 1.37
C ILE A 510 -22.24 -3.73 1.86
N PHE A 511 -22.92 -3.03 0.96
CA PHE A 511 -23.99 -2.10 1.32
C PHE A 511 -25.19 -2.84 1.91
N ARG A 512 -25.46 -4.10 1.52
CA ARG A 512 -26.55 -4.92 2.09
C ARG A 512 -26.32 -5.29 3.56
N ILE A 513 -25.07 -5.22 4.05
CA ILE A 513 -24.73 -5.47 5.45
C ILE A 513 -25.03 -4.23 6.32
N LEU A 514 -25.06 -3.04 5.73
CA LEU A 514 -25.33 -1.79 6.44
C LEU A 514 -26.82 -1.66 6.77
N PRO A 515 -27.20 -0.95 7.86
CA PRO A 515 -28.59 -0.65 8.16
C PRO A 515 -29.17 0.31 7.13
N GLY A 516 -30.46 0.16 6.81
CA GLY A 516 -31.19 1.00 5.86
C GLY A 516 -32.15 0.20 4.98
N GLU A 517 -32.93 0.90 4.13
CA GLU A 517 -33.78 0.29 3.11
C GLU A 517 -32.91 -0.38 2.04
N LYS A 518 -33.26 -1.60 1.63
CA LYS A 518 -32.43 -2.45 0.76
C LYS A 518 -33.13 -2.96 -0.49
N ASP A 519 -34.39 -2.64 -0.63
CA ASP A 519 -35.27 -3.18 -1.68
C ASP A 519 -35.96 -2.06 -2.46
N SER A 520 -35.21 -0.97 -2.78
CA SER A 520 -35.66 0.09 -3.67
C SER A 520 -34.83 0.17 -4.94
N PRO A 521 -35.37 0.67 -6.07
CA PRO A 521 -34.62 0.89 -7.30
C PRO A 521 -33.43 1.84 -7.12
N GLU A 522 -33.55 2.83 -6.23
CA GLU A 522 -32.48 3.77 -5.88
C GLU A 522 -31.33 3.05 -5.19
N TYR A 523 -31.63 2.12 -4.28
CA TYR A 523 -30.62 1.32 -3.61
C TYR A 523 -29.85 0.44 -4.59
N ASP A 524 -30.56 -0.25 -5.48
CA ASP A 524 -29.96 -1.10 -6.52
C ASP A 524 -29.06 -0.28 -7.46
N THR A 525 -29.42 0.98 -7.75
CA THR A 525 -28.72 1.86 -8.70
C THR A 525 -27.55 2.59 -8.07
N TYR A 526 -27.73 3.25 -6.94
CA TYR A 526 -26.76 4.23 -6.40
C TYR A 526 -25.89 3.67 -5.26
N PHE A 527 -26.29 2.56 -4.65
CA PHE A 527 -25.52 1.93 -3.56
C PHE A 527 -24.94 0.59 -3.99
N GLU A 528 -25.78 -0.38 -4.32
CA GLU A 528 -25.30 -1.70 -4.76
C GLU A 528 -24.70 -1.67 -6.18
N THR A 529 -25.12 -0.70 -7.02
CA THR A 529 -24.63 -0.52 -8.41
C THR A 529 -24.64 -1.85 -9.19
N ILE A 530 -25.82 -2.44 -9.32
CA ILE A 530 -26.01 -3.77 -9.90
C ILE A 530 -25.56 -3.82 -11.35
N HIS A 531 -24.89 -4.91 -11.74
CA HIS A 531 -24.43 -5.13 -13.11
C HIS A 531 -24.42 -6.61 -13.51
N ASN A 532 -24.38 -6.84 -14.84
CA ASN A 532 -24.28 -8.18 -15.42
C ASN A 532 -22.94 -8.42 -16.16
N ARG A 533 -21.90 -7.67 -15.80
CA ARG A 533 -20.57 -7.80 -16.44
C ARG A 533 -19.86 -9.05 -15.98
N ASP A 534 -18.99 -9.59 -16.85
CA ASP A 534 -18.03 -10.64 -16.49
C ASP A 534 -16.64 -10.35 -17.08
N ALA A 535 -15.63 -11.05 -16.58
CA ALA A 535 -14.24 -10.82 -16.98
C ALA A 535 -13.82 -11.59 -18.25
N ARG A 536 -14.70 -12.30 -18.93
CA ARG A 536 -14.36 -13.18 -20.05
C ARG A 536 -13.66 -12.46 -21.20
N GLN A 537 -14.27 -11.40 -21.71
CA GLN A 537 -13.69 -10.66 -22.86
C GLN A 537 -12.43 -9.89 -22.44
N ILE A 538 -12.44 -9.32 -21.25
CA ILE A 538 -11.29 -8.63 -20.65
C ILE A 538 -10.10 -9.56 -20.54
N SER A 539 -10.32 -10.79 -20.07
CA SER A 539 -9.26 -11.80 -19.98
C SER A 539 -8.59 -12.08 -21.32
N ARG A 540 -9.38 -12.10 -22.41
CA ARG A 540 -8.85 -12.26 -23.77
C ARG A 540 -8.01 -11.06 -24.22
N VAL A 541 -8.50 -9.85 -23.98
CA VAL A 541 -7.82 -8.61 -24.35
C VAL A 541 -6.44 -8.52 -23.70
N PHE A 542 -6.34 -8.88 -22.41
CA PHE A 542 -5.09 -8.79 -21.65
C PHE A 542 -4.30 -10.11 -21.56
N GLY A 543 -4.66 -11.13 -22.34
CA GLY A 543 -3.87 -12.37 -22.46
C GLY A 543 -3.94 -13.31 -21.25
N PHE A 544 -5.03 -13.29 -20.47
CA PHE A 544 -5.24 -14.17 -19.34
C PHE A 544 -5.97 -15.45 -19.72
N HIS A 545 -5.57 -16.56 -19.11
CA HIS A 545 -6.40 -17.77 -19.12
C HIS A 545 -7.59 -17.57 -18.17
N TYR A 546 -8.81 -17.73 -18.68
CA TYR A 546 -10.05 -17.46 -17.95
C TYR A 546 -10.83 -18.73 -17.62
N LYS A 547 -11.37 -18.79 -16.40
CA LYS A 547 -12.33 -19.80 -15.98
C LYS A 547 -13.39 -19.17 -15.07
N VAL A 548 -14.66 -19.61 -15.23
CA VAL A 548 -15.77 -19.21 -14.35
C VAL A 548 -16.33 -20.43 -13.61
N VAL A 549 -16.75 -20.23 -12.35
CA VAL A 549 -17.40 -21.25 -11.50
C VAL A 549 -18.58 -20.64 -10.75
N LYS A 550 -19.58 -21.50 -10.40
CA LYS A 550 -20.85 -21.08 -9.77
C LYS A 550 -21.28 -22.04 -8.63
N THR A 551 -20.43 -22.99 -8.24
CA THR A 551 -20.80 -24.02 -7.25
C THR A 551 -19.58 -24.41 -6.39
N ASN A 552 -19.85 -24.95 -5.19
CA ASN A 552 -18.82 -25.45 -4.28
C ASN A 552 -17.88 -26.49 -4.95
N THR A 553 -18.45 -27.47 -5.60
CA THR A 553 -17.69 -28.55 -6.27
C THR A 553 -16.87 -27.98 -7.44
N GLY A 554 -17.49 -27.11 -8.25
CA GLY A 554 -16.80 -26.45 -9.36
C GLY A 554 -15.62 -25.62 -8.89
N LEU A 555 -15.76 -24.89 -7.77
CA LEU A 555 -14.69 -24.08 -7.19
C LEU A 555 -13.53 -24.96 -6.68
N LYS A 556 -13.81 -25.99 -5.88
CA LYS A 556 -12.80 -26.93 -5.39
C LYS A 556 -12.00 -27.59 -6.55
N TRP A 557 -12.67 -27.95 -7.61
CA TRP A 557 -12.05 -28.53 -8.82
C TRP A 557 -11.19 -27.50 -9.58
N ALA A 558 -11.68 -26.28 -9.70
CA ALA A 558 -10.97 -25.21 -10.40
C ALA A 558 -9.66 -24.84 -9.67
N LEU A 559 -9.68 -24.71 -8.34
CA LEU A 559 -8.52 -24.33 -7.54
C LEU A 559 -7.37 -25.33 -7.67
N LYS A 560 -7.64 -26.64 -7.76
CA LYS A 560 -6.62 -27.68 -7.99
C LYS A 560 -5.77 -27.44 -9.26
N LYS A 561 -6.34 -26.81 -10.30
CA LYS A 561 -5.65 -26.48 -11.56
C LYS A 561 -5.19 -25.02 -11.62
N PHE A 562 -5.83 -24.14 -10.86
CA PHE A 562 -5.62 -22.71 -10.92
C PHE A 562 -4.20 -22.32 -10.47
N PHE A 563 -3.72 -22.91 -9.39
CA PHE A 563 -2.39 -22.66 -8.83
C PHE A 563 -1.24 -23.38 -9.54
N LYS A 564 -1.53 -24.31 -10.47
CA LYS A 564 -0.48 -24.95 -11.25
C LYS A 564 0.26 -23.96 -12.16
N PRO A 565 1.56 -24.15 -12.41
CA PRO A 565 2.34 -23.33 -13.34
C PRO A 565 1.64 -23.14 -14.68
N SER A 566 1.82 -22.00 -15.31
CA SER A 566 1.19 -21.63 -16.59
C SER A 566 2.10 -20.67 -17.34
N ARG A 567 2.01 -20.67 -18.67
CA ARG A 567 2.68 -19.69 -19.54
C ARG A 567 1.96 -18.34 -19.58
N GLN A 568 0.73 -18.28 -19.08
CA GLN A 568 -0.10 -17.08 -19.04
C GLN A 568 -0.62 -16.86 -17.62
N PRO A 569 -0.84 -15.62 -17.19
CA PRO A 569 -1.57 -15.33 -15.97
C PRO A 569 -3.00 -15.87 -16.06
N LYS A 570 -3.66 -16.05 -14.91
CA LYS A 570 -5.00 -16.68 -14.87
C LYS A 570 -5.99 -15.84 -14.09
N ILE A 571 -7.24 -15.77 -14.58
CA ILE A 571 -8.41 -15.25 -13.86
C ILE A 571 -9.37 -16.39 -13.58
N LEU A 572 -9.74 -16.57 -12.32
CA LEU A 572 -10.82 -17.42 -11.85
C LEU A 572 -11.96 -16.54 -11.35
N GLU A 573 -13.02 -16.45 -12.13
CA GLU A 573 -14.23 -15.74 -11.75
C GLU A 573 -15.19 -16.67 -10.99
N ILE A 574 -15.59 -16.26 -9.81
CA ILE A 574 -16.51 -16.97 -8.93
C ILE A 574 -17.81 -16.18 -8.87
N LYS A 575 -18.84 -16.68 -9.56
CA LYS A 575 -20.19 -16.04 -9.53
C LYS A 575 -20.98 -16.59 -8.36
N THR A 576 -21.18 -15.76 -7.35
CA THR A 576 -21.97 -16.05 -6.15
C THR A 576 -23.38 -15.43 -6.24
N PRO A 577 -24.37 -15.97 -5.51
CA PRO A 577 -25.69 -15.35 -5.46
C PRO A 577 -25.65 -13.97 -4.81
N ARG A 578 -26.36 -13.00 -5.38
CA ARG A 578 -26.38 -11.60 -4.91
C ARG A 578 -27.09 -11.41 -3.55
N LYS A 579 -28.30 -11.97 -3.39
CA LYS A 579 -29.24 -11.59 -2.32
C LYS A 579 -29.08 -12.34 -0.98
N ILE A 580 -28.21 -13.35 -0.89
CA ILE A 580 -28.10 -14.19 0.32
C ILE A 580 -26.85 -13.91 1.16
N ASN A 581 -25.89 -13.17 0.61
CA ASN A 581 -24.58 -12.99 1.24
C ASN A 581 -24.64 -12.21 2.55
N ASP A 582 -25.51 -11.21 2.64
CA ASP A 582 -25.71 -10.40 3.84
C ASP A 582 -26.34 -11.21 4.98
N SER A 583 -27.40 -11.97 4.71
CA SER A 583 -28.05 -12.82 5.71
C SER A 583 -27.12 -13.94 6.18
N ILE A 584 -26.35 -14.55 5.29
CA ILE A 584 -25.36 -15.57 5.66
C ILE A 584 -24.29 -14.98 6.58
N LEU A 585 -23.75 -13.81 6.27
CA LEU A 585 -22.74 -13.17 7.12
C LEU A 585 -23.31 -12.70 8.46
N GLN A 586 -24.52 -12.15 8.48
CA GLN A 586 -25.20 -11.77 9.73
C GLN A 586 -25.47 -13.00 10.62
N ASN A 587 -25.95 -14.09 10.02
CA ASN A 587 -26.18 -15.35 10.75
C ASN A 587 -24.88 -16.02 11.22
N PHE A 588 -23.77 -15.84 10.49
CA PHE A 588 -22.43 -16.27 10.96
C PHE A 588 -22.11 -15.63 12.31
N PHE A 589 -22.28 -14.32 12.45
CA PHE A 589 -22.02 -13.65 13.73
C PHE A 589 -23.06 -14.00 14.81
N LYS A 590 -24.33 -14.20 14.43
CA LYS A 590 -25.39 -14.65 15.37
C LYS A 590 -25.15 -16.07 15.88
N ALA A 591 -24.63 -16.98 15.08
CA ALA A 591 -24.34 -18.35 15.46
C ALA A 591 -23.33 -18.46 16.62
N MET A 592 -22.48 -17.45 16.80
CA MET A 592 -21.52 -17.38 17.90
C MET A 592 -22.13 -16.96 19.23
N GLN A 593 -23.35 -16.42 19.24
CA GLN A 593 -24.02 -15.92 20.45
C GLN A 593 -24.83 -16.99 21.18
N MET A 594 -25.24 -18.03 20.47
CA MET A 594 -26.06 -19.08 21.06
C MET A 594 -25.25 -19.95 22.03
N CYS A 595 -25.37 -19.66 23.30
CA CYS A 595 -25.14 -20.56 24.45
C CYS A 595 -25.92 -20.06 25.64
#